data_f36d0cfcb67e3c8b4f6d36e4d6958aa5
#
_entry.id   f36d0cfcb67e3c8b4f6d36e4d6958aa5
#
_cell.length_a   1.000
_cell.length_b   1.000
_cell.length_c   1.000
_cell.angle_alpha   90.00
_cell.angle_beta   90.00
_cell.angle_gamma   90.00
#
_symmetry.space_group_name_H-M   'P 1'
#
loop_
_entity.id
_entity.type
_entity.pdbx_description
1 polymer ?
#
loop_
_entity_poly.entity_id
_entity_poly.type
_entity_poly.pdbx_seq_one_letter_code
_entity_poly.pdbx_strand_id
1 'polypeptide(L)'
;MKKALFLLLDEFADWEGAYLSSTLNQSEFWTVKTISVEKKVVSLGGFSVLIDYVIGSEPKDYDLLVMIGGNSWDNSSAELLKFVEEAFNKGIAIAAICGAVDYLAKNGFLNDHKHTGNSVDSWKNYEFYTSADNYLKKQAVKDRQLVTANGTAPLEFTELVLDVIAFDTPENIEKMMFMNRYGFYNYCEKYGNPF
;
A
#
# COMPACT_ATOMS: atom_id res chain seq x y z
N MET A 1 -17.15 5.90 10.07
CA MET A 1 -15.70 5.67 10.24
C MET A 1 -15.22 4.93 9.00
N LYS A 2 -14.27 5.50 8.28
CA LYS A 2 -13.67 4.89 7.08
C LYS A 2 -12.83 3.67 7.46
N LYS A 3 -12.71 2.72 6.55
CA LYS A 3 -12.02 1.46 6.80
C LYS A 3 -10.90 1.22 5.78
N ALA A 4 -9.69 0.96 6.26
CA ALA A 4 -8.56 0.52 5.47
C ALA A 4 -8.34 -0.99 5.67
N LEU A 5 -8.29 -1.76 4.58
CA LEU A 5 -7.91 -3.16 4.59
C LEU A 5 -6.44 -3.28 4.18
N PHE A 6 -5.63 -3.84 5.06
CA PHE A 6 -4.23 -4.16 4.80
C PHE A 6 -4.12 -5.63 4.40
N LEU A 7 -3.86 -5.86 3.13
CA LEU A 7 -3.65 -7.20 2.58
C LEU A 7 -2.21 -7.63 2.87
N LEU A 8 -2.09 -8.62 3.74
CA LEU A 8 -0.84 -9.19 4.20
C LEU A 8 -0.78 -10.65 3.76
N LEU A 9 0.20 -11.03 2.97
CA LEU A 9 0.52 -12.43 2.70
C LEU A 9 1.60 -12.92 3.67
N ASP A 10 1.83 -14.21 3.73
CA ASP A 10 2.95 -14.74 4.52
C ASP A 10 4.28 -14.13 4.03
N GLU A 11 5.27 -13.99 4.90
CA GLU A 11 6.52 -13.27 4.62
C GLU A 11 6.34 -11.82 4.14
N PHE A 12 5.30 -11.11 4.64
CA PHE A 12 5.13 -9.69 4.35
C PHE A 12 6.24 -8.83 4.98
N ALA A 13 6.53 -7.70 4.35
CA ALA A 13 7.56 -6.76 4.81
C ALA A 13 7.01 -5.82 5.91
N ASP A 14 7.49 -5.96 7.14
CA ASP A 14 7.03 -5.22 8.34
C ASP A 14 7.10 -3.71 8.17
N TRP A 15 8.18 -3.21 7.54
CA TRP A 15 8.46 -1.79 7.45
C TRP A 15 7.60 -1.04 6.42
N GLU A 16 6.99 -1.75 5.46
CA GLU A 16 6.31 -1.11 4.34
C GLU A 16 4.97 -0.49 4.72
N GLY A 17 4.24 -1.12 5.64
CA GLY A 17 2.93 -0.64 6.08
C GLY A 17 2.91 0.11 7.40
N ALA A 18 4.02 0.13 8.14
CA ALA A 18 4.05 0.56 9.54
C ALA A 18 3.65 2.04 9.75
N TYR A 19 4.19 2.94 8.94
CA TYR A 19 3.85 4.37 9.03
C TYR A 19 2.39 4.63 8.67
N LEU A 20 1.92 4.06 7.57
CA LEU A 20 0.54 4.26 7.11
C LEU A 20 -0.47 3.67 8.09
N SER A 21 -0.29 2.41 8.52
CA SER A 21 -1.22 1.75 9.42
C SER A 21 -1.32 2.47 10.77
N SER A 22 -0.18 2.90 11.35
CA SER A 22 -0.18 3.63 12.60
C SER A 22 -0.84 5.01 12.48
N THR A 23 -0.59 5.74 11.39
CA THR A 23 -1.21 7.04 11.13
C THR A 23 -2.73 6.92 11.01
N LEU A 24 -3.20 5.96 10.21
CA LEU A 24 -4.63 5.76 10.04
C LEU A 24 -5.31 5.31 11.32
N ASN A 25 -4.74 4.36 12.04
CA ASN A 25 -5.37 3.77 13.22
C ASN A 25 -5.38 4.68 14.45
N GLN A 26 -4.53 5.70 14.50
CA GLN A 26 -4.56 6.74 15.53
C GLN A 26 -5.62 7.83 15.24
N SER A 27 -6.18 7.86 14.04
CA SER A 27 -7.22 8.82 13.66
C SER A 27 -8.60 8.35 14.16
N GLU A 28 -9.41 9.27 14.64
CA GLU A 28 -10.81 9.00 15.01
C GLU A 28 -11.72 8.70 13.80
N PHE A 29 -11.24 8.98 12.57
CA PHE A 29 -12.00 8.84 11.35
C PHE A 29 -11.76 7.52 10.61
N TRP A 30 -10.68 6.80 10.96
CA TRP A 30 -10.26 5.58 10.29
C TRP A 30 -10.19 4.38 11.23
N THR A 31 -10.36 3.20 10.66
CA THR A 31 -10.08 1.92 11.31
C THR A 31 -9.21 1.09 10.38
N VAL A 32 -8.16 0.50 10.91
CA VAL A 32 -7.28 -0.43 10.19
C VAL A 32 -7.70 -1.86 10.50
N LYS A 33 -7.84 -2.67 9.45
CA LYS A 33 -8.13 -4.10 9.52
C LYS A 33 -7.20 -4.86 8.59
N THR A 34 -6.84 -6.06 8.98
CA THR A 34 -6.01 -6.95 8.17
C THR A 34 -6.86 -7.95 7.38
N ILE A 35 -6.40 -8.26 6.15
CA ILE A 35 -7.00 -9.27 5.29
C ILE A 35 -5.91 -10.15 4.67
N SER A 36 -6.17 -11.42 4.48
CA SER A 36 -5.26 -12.36 3.84
C SER A 36 -6.02 -13.54 3.22
N VAL A 37 -5.30 -14.41 2.54
CA VAL A 37 -5.77 -15.74 2.14
C VAL A 37 -5.75 -16.75 3.32
N GLU A 38 -5.00 -16.43 4.38
CA GLU A 38 -4.81 -17.26 5.57
C GLU A 38 -5.31 -16.54 6.82
N LYS A 39 -5.67 -17.31 7.88
CA LYS A 39 -6.09 -16.76 9.19
C LYS A 39 -4.95 -16.17 10.01
N LYS A 40 -3.73 -16.55 9.70
CA LYS A 40 -2.51 -16.11 10.36
C LYS A 40 -1.40 -16.07 9.35
N VAL A 41 -0.59 -15.03 9.40
CA VAL A 41 0.63 -14.88 8.60
C VAL A 41 1.82 -14.53 9.50
N VAL A 42 3.03 -14.77 8.99
CA VAL A 42 4.28 -14.40 9.67
C VAL A 42 5.02 -13.41 8.77
N SER A 43 5.52 -12.33 9.34
CA SER A 43 6.26 -11.31 8.59
C SER A 43 7.73 -11.73 8.34
N LEU A 44 8.43 -10.99 7.50
CA LEU A 44 9.88 -11.13 7.31
C LEU A 44 10.67 -10.91 8.60
N GLY A 45 10.18 -10.05 9.49
CA GLY A 45 10.74 -9.82 10.82
C GLY A 45 10.38 -10.90 11.86
N GLY A 46 9.58 -11.90 11.48
CA GLY A 46 9.17 -13.01 12.34
C GLY A 46 7.95 -12.70 13.23
N PHE A 47 7.24 -11.60 13.01
CA PHE A 47 6.02 -11.28 13.76
C PHE A 47 4.84 -12.12 13.27
N SER A 48 4.16 -12.78 14.20
CA SER A 48 2.91 -13.51 13.92
C SER A 48 1.72 -12.57 14.00
N VAL A 49 0.97 -12.46 12.92
CA VAL A 49 -0.23 -11.62 12.83
C VAL A 49 -1.47 -12.50 12.66
N LEU A 50 -2.44 -12.36 13.56
CA LEU A 50 -3.78 -12.88 13.38
C LEU A 50 -4.56 -11.94 12.47
N ILE A 51 -5.14 -12.49 11.44
CA ILE A 51 -5.84 -11.75 10.38
C ILE A 51 -7.30 -11.52 10.78
N ASP A 52 -7.78 -10.28 10.63
CA ASP A 52 -9.17 -9.93 10.94
C ASP A 52 -10.16 -10.59 9.97
N TYR A 53 -9.82 -10.65 8.67
CA TYR A 53 -10.68 -11.21 7.62
C TYR A 53 -9.89 -12.13 6.68
N VAL A 54 -10.40 -13.32 6.44
CA VAL A 54 -9.94 -14.12 5.30
C VAL A 54 -10.71 -13.69 4.06
N ILE A 55 -10.06 -13.64 2.89
CA ILE A 55 -10.69 -13.28 1.61
C ILE A 55 -11.98 -14.12 1.43
N GLY A 56 -13.06 -13.43 1.07
CA GLY A 56 -14.42 -14.00 1.01
C GLY A 56 -15.25 -13.76 2.28
N SER A 57 -14.64 -13.26 3.38
CA SER A 57 -15.34 -12.87 4.62
C SER A 57 -15.17 -11.40 4.99
N GLU A 58 -14.53 -10.60 4.12
CA GLU A 58 -14.31 -9.18 4.32
C GLU A 58 -15.62 -8.38 4.36
N PRO A 59 -15.62 -7.22 5.03
CA PRO A 59 -16.76 -6.32 4.97
C PRO A 59 -16.97 -5.82 3.53
N LYS A 60 -18.23 -5.62 3.13
CA LYS A 60 -18.58 -5.09 1.81
C LYS A 60 -18.11 -3.65 1.61
N ASP A 61 -18.06 -2.89 2.72
CA ASP A 61 -17.74 -1.47 2.74
C ASP A 61 -16.33 -1.28 3.32
N TYR A 62 -15.40 -0.91 2.48
CA TYR A 62 -14.09 -0.40 2.84
C TYR A 62 -13.67 0.67 1.84
N ASP A 63 -12.84 1.61 2.28
CA ASP A 63 -12.53 2.84 1.56
C ASP A 63 -11.13 2.83 0.96
N LEU A 64 -10.27 1.94 1.45
CA LEU A 64 -8.87 1.80 1.03
C LEU A 64 -8.44 0.33 1.11
N LEU A 65 -7.81 -0.16 0.04
CA LEU A 65 -7.06 -1.42 0.02
C LEU A 65 -5.57 -1.12 -0.02
N VAL A 66 -4.81 -1.59 0.98
CA VAL A 66 -3.35 -1.47 1.05
C VAL A 66 -2.74 -2.86 0.89
N MET A 67 -1.96 -3.05 -0.16
CA MET A 67 -1.30 -4.31 -0.51
C MET A 67 0.17 -4.21 -0.13
N ILE A 68 0.55 -4.86 0.97
CA ILE A 68 1.93 -4.84 1.49
C ILE A 68 2.77 -5.88 0.79
N GLY A 69 3.98 -5.50 0.40
CA GLY A 69 4.93 -6.39 -0.26
C GLY A 69 5.47 -7.50 0.64
N GLY A 70 6.39 -8.25 0.13
CA GLY A 70 6.97 -9.43 0.76
C GLY A 70 7.30 -10.51 -0.27
N ASN A 71 7.61 -11.73 0.19
CA ASN A 71 8.11 -12.80 -0.68
C ASN A 71 7.01 -13.71 -1.26
N SER A 72 5.76 -13.62 -0.80
CA SER A 72 4.69 -14.58 -1.17
C SER A 72 3.74 -14.07 -2.25
N TRP A 73 4.12 -13.06 -3.02
CA TRP A 73 3.29 -12.48 -4.10
C TRP A 73 3.26 -13.28 -5.41
N ASP A 74 4.02 -14.37 -5.50
CA ASP A 74 3.86 -15.36 -6.59
C ASP A 74 2.58 -16.20 -6.46
N ASN A 75 1.81 -15.96 -5.41
CA ASN A 75 0.52 -16.60 -5.15
C ASN A 75 -0.42 -16.43 -6.36
N SER A 76 -0.90 -17.55 -6.88
CA SER A 76 -1.81 -17.64 -8.03
C SER A 76 -3.24 -18.02 -7.63
N SER A 77 -3.64 -17.78 -6.38
CA SER A 77 -4.98 -18.06 -5.90
C SER A 77 -6.02 -17.27 -6.69
N ALA A 78 -7.03 -17.96 -7.22
CA ALA A 78 -8.13 -17.34 -7.94
C ALA A 78 -8.97 -16.43 -7.05
N GLU A 79 -9.07 -16.75 -5.76
CA GLU A 79 -9.76 -15.93 -4.76
C GLU A 79 -9.07 -14.58 -4.55
N LEU A 80 -7.73 -14.58 -4.46
CA LEU A 80 -6.94 -13.36 -4.34
C LEU A 80 -7.10 -12.49 -5.59
N LEU A 81 -6.99 -13.09 -6.78
CA LEU A 81 -7.16 -12.35 -8.04
C LEU A 81 -8.53 -11.70 -8.11
N LYS A 82 -9.59 -12.46 -7.84
CA LYS A 82 -10.96 -11.97 -7.85
C LYS A 82 -11.17 -10.84 -6.83
N PHE A 83 -10.63 -10.96 -5.63
CA PHE A 83 -10.72 -9.92 -4.60
C PHE A 83 -10.08 -8.60 -5.08
N VAL A 84 -8.88 -8.67 -5.69
CA VAL A 84 -8.21 -7.49 -6.23
C VAL A 84 -8.98 -6.89 -7.41
N GLU A 85 -9.48 -7.71 -8.33
CA GLU A 85 -10.35 -7.26 -9.43
C GLU A 85 -11.59 -6.52 -8.92
N GLU A 86 -12.26 -7.08 -7.91
CA GLU A 86 -13.44 -6.45 -7.30
C GLU A 86 -13.10 -5.11 -6.65
N ALA A 87 -11.91 -4.96 -6.02
CA ALA A 87 -11.46 -3.71 -5.46
C ALA A 87 -11.24 -2.64 -6.54
N PHE A 88 -10.59 -2.99 -7.66
CA PHE A 88 -10.44 -2.08 -8.81
C PHE A 88 -11.81 -1.68 -9.39
N ASN A 89 -12.73 -2.62 -9.56
CA ASN A 89 -14.07 -2.37 -10.09
C ASN A 89 -14.94 -1.49 -9.19
N LYS A 90 -14.70 -1.50 -7.87
CA LYS A 90 -15.37 -0.60 -6.92
C LYS A 90 -14.89 0.86 -7.03
N GLY A 91 -13.76 1.11 -7.65
CA GLY A 91 -13.18 2.45 -7.80
C GLY A 91 -12.71 3.08 -6.48
N ILE A 92 -12.43 2.28 -5.47
CA ILE A 92 -11.85 2.73 -4.20
C ILE A 92 -10.36 3.05 -4.36
N ALA A 93 -9.76 3.70 -3.35
CA ALA A 93 -8.33 3.90 -3.32
C ALA A 93 -7.60 2.56 -3.13
N ILE A 94 -6.58 2.30 -3.96
CA ILE A 94 -5.72 1.11 -3.90
C ILE A 94 -4.27 1.57 -3.79
N ALA A 95 -3.55 0.98 -2.87
CA ALA A 95 -2.14 1.26 -2.66
C ALA A 95 -1.35 -0.06 -2.63
N ALA A 96 -0.30 -0.17 -3.43
CA ALA A 96 0.55 -1.35 -3.51
C ALA A 96 2.03 -0.97 -3.41
N ILE A 97 2.81 -1.77 -2.70
CA ILE A 97 4.25 -1.54 -2.53
C ILE A 97 5.03 -2.85 -2.78
N CYS A 98 6.22 -2.73 -3.37
CA CYS A 98 7.18 -3.84 -3.56
C CYS A 98 6.58 -5.02 -4.36
N GLY A 99 6.63 -6.25 -3.83
CA GLY A 99 6.10 -7.46 -4.47
C GLY A 99 4.61 -7.40 -4.79
N ALA A 100 3.83 -6.61 -4.05
CA ALA A 100 2.43 -6.38 -4.37
C ALA A 100 2.26 -5.64 -5.71
N VAL A 101 3.19 -4.74 -6.06
CA VAL A 101 3.18 -4.07 -7.38
C VAL A 101 3.52 -5.06 -8.50
N ASP A 102 4.48 -5.98 -8.24
CA ASP A 102 4.81 -7.03 -9.21
C ASP A 102 3.58 -7.91 -9.51
N TYR A 103 2.78 -8.21 -8.48
CA TYR A 103 1.50 -8.93 -8.64
C TYR A 103 0.51 -8.14 -9.49
N LEU A 104 0.35 -6.84 -9.27
CA LEU A 104 -0.52 -6.00 -10.09
C LEU A 104 -0.04 -5.95 -11.55
N ALA A 105 1.28 -5.83 -11.77
CA ALA A 105 1.85 -5.88 -13.11
C ALA A 105 1.58 -7.22 -13.81
N LYS A 106 1.88 -8.34 -13.13
CA LYS A 106 1.69 -9.71 -13.63
C LYS A 106 0.26 -9.97 -14.11
N ASN A 107 -0.74 -9.37 -13.46
CA ASN A 107 -2.16 -9.54 -13.78
C ASN A 107 -2.75 -8.38 -14.61
N GLY A 108 -1.93 -7.47 -15.14
CA GLY A 108 -2.37 -6.42 -16.07
C GLY A 108 -3.09 -5.22 -15.47
N PHE A 109 -3.17 -5.11 -14.13
CA PHE A 109 -3.86 -4.02 -13.43
C PHE A 109 -3.19 -2.64 -13.62
N LEU A 110 -1.94 -2.61 -14.05
CA LEU A 110 -1.17 -1.36 -14.23
C LEU A 110 -1.26 -0.76 -15.64
N ASN A 111 -1.89 -1.44 -16.59
CA ASN A 111 -1.81 -1.07 -18.00
C ASN A 111 -2.34 0.33 -18.32
N ASP A 112 -3.36 0.78 -17.61
CA ASP A 112 -3.98 2.10 -17.81
C ASP A 112 -3.53 3.14 -16.78
N HIS A 113 -2.46 2.85 -16.02
CA HIS A 113 -1.99 3.71 -14.95
C HIS A 113 -0.52 4.09 -15.09
N LYS A 114 -0.17 5.33 -14.72
CA LYS A 114 1.20 5.67 -14.38
C LYS A 114 1.55 4.97 -13.07
N HIS A 115 2.71 4.32 -13.03
CA HIS A 115 3.10 3.49 -11.90
C HIS A 115 4.62 3.42 -11.72
N THR A 116 5.04 2.87 -10.60
CA THR A 116 6.42 2.46 -10.31
C THR A 116 6.41 1.10 -9.61
N GLY A 117 7.57 0.56 -9.29
CA GLY A 117 7.76 -0.68 -8.56
C GLY A 117 9.24 -0.94 -8.34
N ASN A 118 9.62 -2.16 -7.99
CA ASN A 118 11.02 -2.50 -7.76
C ASN A 118 11.86 -2.44 -9.04
N SER A 119 11.37 -3.03 -10.13
CA SER A 119 12.08 -3.01 -11.41
C SER A 119 11.13 -3.38 -12.56
N VAL A 120 10.98 -2.50 -13.54
CA VAL A 120 10.24 -2.80 -14.76
C VAL A 120 10.90 -3.94 -15.57
N ASP A 121 12.21 -4.12 -15.42
CA ASP A 121 12.94 -5.18 -16.11
C ASP A 121 12.48 -6.59 -15.71
N SER A 122 11.99 -6.75 -14.48
CA SER A 122 11.44 -8.00 -13.96
C SER A 122 10.12 -8.39 -14.63
N TRP A 123 9.41 -7.43 -15.23
CA TRP A 123 8.08 -7.63 -15.79
C TRP A 123 8.08 -7.89 -17.30
N LYS A 124 9.26 -7.88 -17.95
CA LYS A 124 9.39 -8.05 -19.42
C LYS A 124 8.71 -9.32 -19.97
N ASN A 125 8.62 -10.35 -19.14
CA ASN A 125 8.02 -11.63 -19.51
C ASN A 125 6.61 -11.84 -18.96
N TYR A 126 6.00 -10.83 -18.36
CA TYR A 126 4.62 -10.93 -17.87
C TYR A 126 3.66 -10.76 -19.04
N GLU A 127 2.87 -11.81 -19.30
CA GLU A 127 1.98 -11.90 -20.46
C GLU A 127 0.96 -10.74 -20.51
N PHE A 128 0.46 -10.32 -19.35
CA PHE A 128 -0.58 -9.30 -19.26
C PHE A 128 -0.06 -7.88 -19.01
N TYR A 129 1.25 -7.69 -18.86
CA TYR A 129 1.83 -6.37 -18.67
C TYR A 129 2.24 -5.75 -20.01
N THR A 130 1.54 -4.69 -20.42
CA THR A 130 1.72 -4.05 -21.75
C THR A 130 2.07 -2.56 -21.70
N SER A 131 2.30 -1.99 -20.49
CA SER A 131 2.41 -0.53 -20.30
C SER A 131 3.75 -0.07 -19.73
N ALA A 132 4.84 -0.61 -20.25
CA ALA A 132 6.20 -0.20 -19.83
C ALA A 132 6.45 1.33 -19.98
N ASP A 133 5.80 1.98 -20.95
CA ASP A 133 5.89 3.43 -21.17
C ASP A 133 5.23 4.25 -20.04
N ASN A 134 4.34 3.65 -19.27
CA ASN A 134 3.71 4.27 -18.11
C ASN A 134 4.53 4.10 -16.81
N TYR A 135 5.63 3.32 -16.88
CA TYR A 135 6.51 3.13 -15.74
C TYR A 135 7.36 4.37 -15.48
N LEU A 136 7.32 4.87 -14.27
CA LEU A 136 8.11 6.03 -13.84
C LEU A 136 9.18 5.60 -12.83
N LYS A 137 10.44 5.92 -13.09
CA LYS A 137 11.58 5.68 -12.16
C LYS A 137 11.53 6.65 -10.98
N LYS A 138 10.56 6.45 -10.09
CA LYS A 138 10.33 7.22 -8.86
C LYS A 138 10.15 6.29 -7.68
N GLN A 139 10.35 6.78 -6.46
CA GLN A 139 10.15 6.01 -5.24
C GLN A 139 8.69 5.59 -5.08
N ALA A 140 7.75 6.49 -5.31
CA ALA A 140 6.32 6.23 -5.35
C ALA A 140 5.64 7.06 -6.44
N VAL A 141 4.52 6.57 -6.95
CA VAL A 141 3.70 7.21 -7.99
C VAL A 141 2.23 7.12 -7.59
N LYS A 142 1.52 8.24 -7.71
CA LYS A 142 0.07 8.33 -7.61
C LYS A 142 -0.50 8.58 -9.01
N ASP A 143 -1.49 7.79 -9.41
CA ASP A 143 -2.30 8.04 -10.60
C ASP A 143 -3.77 7.73 -10.30
N ARG A 144 -4.60 8.76 -10.31
CA ARG A 144 -6.01 8.66 -9.91
C ARG A 144 -6.15 8.08 -8.50
N GLN A 145 -6.83 6.95 -8.31
CA GLN A 145 -7.02 6.27 -7.03
C GLN A 145 -5.97 5.17 -6.77
N LEU A 146 -4.93 5.05 -7.60
CA LEU A 146 -3.86 4.06 -7.44
C LEU A 146 -2.57 4.73 -6.95
N VAL A 147 -1.97 4.17 -5.91
CA VAL A 147 -0.61 4.47 -5.46
C VAL A 147 0.25 3.23 -5.60
N THR A 148 1.40 3.36 -6.24
CA THR A 148 2.41 2.30 -6.33
C THR A 148 3.75 2.78 -5.82
N ALA A 149 4.54 1.91 -5.18
CA ALA A 149 5.87 2.24 -4.67
C ALA A 149 6.84 1.06 -4.75
N ASN A 150 8.13 1.33 -4.80
CA ASN A 150 9.13 0.29 -4.59
C ASN A 150 9.33 0.00 -3.08
N GLY A 151 9.88 -1.16 -2.72
CA GLY A 151 10.00 -1.64 -1.34
C GLY A 151 10.93 -0.81 -0.45
N THR A 152 11.66 0.16 -1.01
CA THR A 152 12.53 1.07 -0.24
C THR A 152 11.87 2.40 0.09
N ALA A 153 10.60 2.58 -0.27
CA ALA A 153 9.88 3.86 -0.21
C ALA A 153 8.67 3.88 0.75
N PRO A 154 8.72 3.35 1.97
CA PRO A 154 7.56 3.34 2.86
C PRO A 154 7.06 4.74 3.24
N LEU A 155 7.94 5.74 3.28
CA LEU A 155 7.56 7.12 3.61
C LEU A 155 6.86 7.81 2.43
N GLU A 156 7.41 7.71 1.22
CA GLU A 156 6.80 8.24 -0.01
C GLU A 156 5.46 7.55 -0.31
N PHE A 157 5.39 6.24 -0.07
CA PHE A 157 4.17 5.44 -0.15
C PHE A 157 3.09 5.99 0.79
N THR A 158 3.45 6.14 2.08
CA THR A 158 2.54 6.67 3.10
C THR A 158 2.03 8.07 2.70
N GLU A 159 2.94 8.98 2.31
CA GLU A 159 2.60 10.34 1.90
C GLU A 159 1.56 10.38 0.78
N LEU A 160 1.81 9.62 -0.30
CA LEU A 160 0.90 9.59 -1.45
C LEU A 160 -0.43 8.89 -1.15
N VAL A 161 -0.44 7.90 -0.26
CA VAL A 161 -1.70 7.27 0.17
C VAL A 161 -2.53 8.24 1.01
N LEU A 162 -1.92 8.95 1.96
CA LEU A 162 -2.62 9.96 2.76
C LEU A 162 -3.20 11.08 1.88
N ASP A 163 -2.47 11.49 0.84
CA ASP A 163 -2.92 12.47 -0.14
C ASP A 163 -4.10 11.94 -0.98
N VAL A 164 -4.02 10.71 -1.50
CA VAL A 164 -5.09 10.14 -2.35
C VAL A 164 -6.41 9.97 -1.62
N ILE A 165 -6.36 9.65 -0.32
CA ILE A 165 -7.57 9.48 0.50
C ILE A 165 -8.06 10.80 1.14
N ALA A 166 -7.38 11.93 0.84
CA ALA A 166 -7.62 13.24 1.46
C ALA A 166 -7.71 13.13 2.99
N PHE A 167 -6.66 12.53 3.59
CA PHE A 167 -6.57 12.26 5.03
C PHE A 167 -6.54 13.57 5.83
N ASP A 168 -5.74 14.52 5.37
CA ASP A 168 -5.58 15.85 5.94
C ASP A 168 -5.21 16.83 4.81
N THR A 169 -4.99 18.10 5.14
CA THR A 169 -4.47 19.08 4.18
C THR A 169 -3.07 18.68 3.68
N PRO A 170 -2.70 19.00 2.44
CA PRO A 170 -1.36 18.70 1.92
C PRO A 170 -0.24 19.24 2.82
N GLU A 171 -0.43 20.43 3.42
CA GLU A 171 0.54 21.03 4.34
C GLU A 171 0.72 20.19 5.62
N ASN A 172 -0.35 19.69 6.21
CA ASN A 172 -0.28 18.86 7.41
C ASN A 172 0.35 17.48 7.11
N ILE A 173 0.03 16.89 5.96
CA ILE A 173 0.67 15.65 5.49
C ILE A 173 2.18 15.91 5.31
N GLU A 174 2.59 17.00 4.64
CA GLU A 174 4.00 17.34 4.48
C GLU A 174 4.72 17.48 5.83
N LYS A 175 4.13 18.19 6.79
CA LYS A 175 4.71 18.35 8.14
C LYS A 175 4.90 17.01 8.85
N MET A 176 3.89 16.14 8.81
CA MET A 176 3.95 14.80 9.40
C MET A 176 5.07 13.97 8.76
N MET A 177 5.14 13.96 7.43
CA MET A 177 6.16 13.21 6.69
C MET A 177 7.55 13.80 6.85
N PHE A 178 7.66 15.13 7.03
CA PHE A 178 8.93 15.80 7.35
C PHE A 178 9.51 15.28 8.67
N MET A 179 8.68 15.15 9.71
CA MET A 179 9.11 14.59 11.00
C MET A 179 9.63 13.17 10.86
N ASN A 180 8.90 12.31 10.14
CA ASN A 180 9.29 10.92 9.92
C ASN A 180 10.58 10.79 9.09
N ARG A 181 10.79 11.69 8.13
CA ARG A 181 11.93 11.66 7.19
C ARG A 181 13.20 12.27 7.78
N TYR A 182 13.07 13.36 8.53
CA TYR A 182 14.21 14.17 8.99
C TYR A 182 14.38 14.17 10.52
N GLY A 183 13.42 13.63 11.26
CA GLY A 183 13.48 13.50 12.71
C GLY A 183 12.94 14.70 13.48
N PHE A 184 12.70 14.47 14.78
CA PHE A 184 12.05 15.41 15.68
C PHE A 184 12.78 16.76 15.80
N TYR A 185 14.10 16.76 15.95
CA TYR A 185 14.85 18.00 16.14
C TYR A 185 14.81 18.91 14.92
N ASN A 186 14.97 18.38 13.72
CA ASN A 186 14.83 19.14 12.47
C ASN A 186 13.40 19.65 12.28
N TYR A 187 12.41 18.84 12.71
CA TYR A 187 11.02 19.30 12.72
C TYR A 187 10.82 20.49 13.63
N CYS A 188 11.34 20.45 14.87
CA CYS A 188 11.24 21.55 15.84
C CYS A 188 11.91 22.82 15.34
N GLU A 189 13.06 22.72 14.69
CA GLU A 189 13.74 23.89 14.08
C GLU A 189 12.89 24.55 12.99
N LYS A 190 12.20 23.76 12.17
CA LYS A 190 11.42 24.26 11.04
C LYS A 190 10.01 24.71 11.41
N TYR A 191 9.33 23.99 12.28
CA TYR A 191 7.90 24.15 12.53
C TYR A 191 7.54 24.44 14.00
N GLY A 192 8.51 24.42 14.92
CA GLY A 192 8.28 24.52 16.36
C GLY A 192 8.00 23.16 17.02
N ASN A 193 7.97 23.16 18.36
CA ASN A 193 7.68 21.96 19.14
C ASN A 193 6.18 21.58 18.97
N PRO A 194 5.85 20.35 18.55
CA PRO A 194 4.47 19.90 18.34
C PRO A 194 3.75 19.46 19.63
N PHE A 195 4.43 19.41 20.79
CA PHE A 195 3.89 18.98 22.11
C PHE A 195 3.76 20.13 23.08
#